data_284013d85a33e3cb266dd20353751b98
#
_entry.id   284013d85a33e3cb266dd20353751b98
#
_cell.length_a   1.000
_cell.length_b   1.000
_cell.length_c   1.000
_cell.angle_alpha   90.00
_cell.angle_beta   90.00
_cell.angle_gamma   90.00
#
_symmetry.space_group_name_H-M   'P 1'
#
loop_
_entity.id
_entity.type
_entity.pdbx_description
1 polymer ?
#
loop_
_entity_poly.entity_id
_entity_poly.type
_entity_poly.pdbx_seq_one_letter_code
_entity_poly.pdbx_strand_id
1 'polypeptide(L)'
;SNLSIGASGTYLDAEYLSFVGAPCFALQTAAQGCVGTPARQDLSGTRAAQAPKWKLTANYEYWHELGSSGLDVVASGAATYQSSQYSRDPLAAVPGYTIVNGQLGIRDHDRKWAVTGFINNLFDKQYRYLYNNVSGSYGAVAQQGYLPRDFRRYGGVRLSYTY
;
A
#
# COMPACT_ATOMS: atom_id res chain seq x y z
N SER A 1 8.53 10.07 29.33
CA SER A 1 8.89 10.24 27.92
C SER A 1 7.64 10.59 27.12
N ASN A 2 7.71 11.67 26.39
CA ASN A 2 6.56 12.20 25.61
C ASN A 2 6.61 11.73 24.15
N LEU A 3 7.40 10.72 23.85
CA LEU A 3 7.58 10.17 22.52
C LEU A 3 7.35 8.65 22.53
N SER A 4 6.50 8.17 21.66
CA SER A 4 6.32 6.76 21.34
C SER A 4 6.72 6.50 19.89
N ILE A 5 7.51 5.47 19.65
CA ILE A 5 7.91 5.06 18.29
C ILE A 5 7.60 3.57 18.15
N GLY A 6 6.98 3.21 17.04
CA GLY A 6 6.70 1.84 16.67
C GLY A 6 7.19 1.52 15.28
N ALA A 7 7.62 0.28 15.05
CA ALA A 7 7.93 -0.24 13.74
C ALA A 7 7.50 -1.70 13.61
N SER A 8 7.07 -2.08 12.43
CA SER A 8 6.76 -3.47 12.10
C SER A 8 7.21 -3.78 10.68
N GLY A 9 7.57 -5.03 10.43
CA GLY A 9 8.00 -5.48 9.12
C GLY A 9 7.56 -6.91 8.86
N THR A 10 7.20 -7.17 7.60
CA THR A 10 6.89 -8.51 7.12
C THR A 10 7.77 -8.79 5.91
N TYR A 11 8.43 -9.93 5.92
CA TYR A 11 9.09 -10.51 4.75
C TYR A 11 8.32 -11.75 4.31
N LEU A 12 8.01 -11.81 3.02
CA LEU A 12 7.29 -12.92 2.39
C LEU A 12 8.03 -13.34 1.12
N ASP A 13 8.53 -14.58 1.10
CA ASP A 13 9.06 -15.20 -0.10
C ASP A 13 8.12 -16.34 -0.52
N ALA A 14 7.18 -15.99 -1.40
CA ALA A 14 6.13 -16.89 -1.85
C ALA A 14 6.32 -17.21 -3.33
N GLU A 15 6.52 -18.49 -3.65
CA GLU A 15 6.69 -19.00 -4.99
C GLU A 15 5.80 -20.22 -5.20
N TYR A 16 5.39 -20.43 -6.45
CA TYR A 16 4.69 -21.66 -6.83
C TYR A 16 5.68 -22.81 -6.91
N LEU A 17 5.63 -23.77 -6.00
CA LEU A 17 6.47 -24.97 -6.07
C LEU A 17 6.13 -25.80 -7.30
N SER A 18 4.85 -25.93 -7.63
CA SER A 18 4.35 -26.59 -8.82
C SER A 18 3.03 -25.95 -9.24
N PHE A 19 2.99 -25.42 -10.46
CA PHE A 19 1.78 -24.86 -11.07
C PHE A 19 1.80 -25.07 -12.58
N VAL A 20 1.81 -26.34 -12.98
CA VAL A 20 1.75 -26.75 -14.38
C VAL A 20 0.31 -26.63 -14.90
N GLY A 21 0.16 -26.20 -16.13
CA GLY A 21 -1.15 -26.07 -16.77
C GLY A 21 -1.97 -24.84 -16.36
N ALA A 22 -1.32 -23.80 -15.84
CA ALA A 22 -1.94 -22.53 -15.59
C ALA A 22 -2.50 -21.91 -16.88
N PRO A 23 -3.63 -21.16 -16.82
CA PRO A 23 -4.13 -20.46 -17.99
C PRO A 23 -3.13 -19.41 -18.48
N CYS A 24 -3.00 -19.26 -19.79
CA CYS A 24 -2.22 -18.18 -20.38
C CYS A 24 -2.91 -16.82 -20.12
N PHE A 25 -2.14 -15.75 -20.04
CA PHE A 25 -2.71 -14.40 -20.04
C PHE A 25 -3.02 -13.98 -21.49
N ALA A 26 -3.90 -13.00 -21.64
CA ALA A 26 -4.35 -12.54 -22.95
C ALA A 26 -3.16 -12.05 -23.81
N LEU A 27 -3.09 -12.51 -25.05
CA LEU A 27 -2.01 -12.26 -26.01
C LEU A 27 -0.62 -12.82 -25.61
N GLN A 28 -0.55 -13.74 -24.67
CA GLN A 28 0.68 -14.45 -24.37
C GLN A 28 1.09 -15.35 -25.54
N THR A 29 2.35 -15.27 -25.94
CA THR A 29 2.90 -16.03 -27.06
C THR A 29 3.53 -17.35 -26.63
N ALA A 30 3.78 -18.26 -27.58
CA ALA A 30 4.53 -19.49 -27.33
C ALA A 30 5.95 -19.21 -26.82
N ALA A 31 6.61 -18.17 -27.31
CA ALA A 31 7.92 -17.74 -26.82
C ALA A 31 7.90 -17.28 -25.36
N GLN A 32 6.74 -16.88 -24.83
CA GLN A 32 6.50 -16.52 -23.44
C GLN A 32 5.99 -17.73 -22.60
N GLY A 33 6.08 -18.95 -23.14
CA GLY A 33 5.72 -20.16 -22.42
C GLY A 33 4.24 -20.58 -22.53
N CYS A 34 3.43 -19.94 -23.39
CA CYS A 34 2.05 -20.35 -23.64
C CYS A 34 2.00 -21.39 -24.75
N VAL A 35 1.89 -22.66 -24.41
CA VAL A 35 2.00 -23.78 -25.35
C VAL A 35 0.88 -24.80 -25.20
N GLY A 36 0.69 -25.63 -26.22
CA GLY A 36 -0.27 -26.76 -26.23
C GLY A 36 -1.67 -26.39 -26.74
N THR A 37 -2.56 -27.42 -26.75
CA THR A 37 -3.95 -27.27 -27.15
C THR A 37 -4.85 -28.05 -26.19
N PRO A 38 -5.59 -27.40 -25.30
CA PRO A 38 -5.67 -25.94 -25.10
C PRO A 38 -4.36 -25.34 -24.58
N ALA A 39 -4.10 -24.08 -24.96
CA ALA A 39 -2.87 -23.38 -24.57
C ALA A 39 -2.77 -23.18 -23.05
N ARG A 40 -1.62 -23.54 -22.47
CA ARG A 40 -1.32 -23.49 -21.04
C ARG A 40 0.12 -23.02 -20.83
N GLN A 41 0.40 -22.59 -19.61
CA GLN A 41 1.76 -22.23 -19.17
C GLN A 41 2.13 -22.96 -17.89
N ASP A 42 3.43 -23.00 -17.63
CA ASP A 42 3.98 -23.47 -16.36
C ASP A 42 4.47 -22.27 -15.54
N LEU A 43 3.88 -22.07 -14.39
CA LEU A 43 4.25 -21.02 -13.43
C LEU A 43 5.07 -21.57 -12.26
N SER A 44 5.50 -22.85 -12.31
CA SER A 44 6.35 -23.43 -11.28
C SER A 44 7.66 -22.65 -11.14
N GLY A 45 8.11 -22.42 -9.91
CA GLY A 45 9.28 -21.59 -9.59
C GLY A 45 9.08 -20.09 -9.80
N THR A 46 7.88 -19.64 -10.20
CA THR A 46 7.60 -18.21 -10.31
C THR A 46 7.03 -17.67 -9.02
N ARG A 47 7.21 -16.38 -8.83
CA ARG A 47 6.72 -15.66 -7.65
C ARG A 47 5.20 -15.62 -7.63
N ALA A 48 4.60 -15.85 -6.47
CA ALA A 48 3.16 -15.80 -6.30
C ALA A 48 2.62 -14.38 -6.59
N ALA A 49 1.44 -14.32 -7.21
CA ALA A 49 0.77 -13.06 -7.49
C ALA A 49 0.36 -12.37 -6.19
N GLN A 50 0.38 -11.03 -6.19
CA GLN A 50 -0.02 -10.17 -5.07
C GLN A 50 0.76 -10.45 -3.77
N ALA A 51 1.99 -10.93 -3.88
CA ALA A 51 2.88 -11.25 -2.78
C ALA A 51 4.12 -10.33 -2.77
N PRO A 52 4.01 -9.11 -2.25
CA PRO A 52 5.18 -8.25 -2.11
C PRO A 52 6.16 -8.85 -1.10
N LYS A 53 7.48 -8.87 -1.43
CA LYS A 53 8.49 -9.44 -0.52
C LYS A 53 8.58 -8.71 0.80
N TRP A 54 8.37 -7.39 0.78
CA TRP A 54 8.48 -6.54 1.96
C TRP A 54 7.26 -5.67 2.16
N LYS A 55 6.78 -5.64 3.39
CA LYS A 55 5.89 -4.58 3.91
C LYS A 55 6.48 -4.08 5.21
N LEU A 56 6.73 -2.77 5.28
CA LEU A 56 7.31 -2.12 6.45
C LEU A 56 6.39 -0.98 6.88
N THR A 57 6.19 -0.83 8.17
CA THR A 57 5.47 0.30 8.75
C THR A 57 6.28 0.87 9.90
N ALA A 58 6.41 2.19 9.94
CA ALA A 58 6.95 2.92 11.06
C ALA A 58 5.96 4.00 11.47
N ASN A 59 5.81 4.24 12.75
CA ASN A 59 4.94 5.26 13.29
C ASN A 59 5.57 5.93 14.50
N TYR A 60 5.16 7.17 14.76
CA TYR A 60 5.50 7.90 15.96
C TYR A 60 4.30 8.65 16.49
N GLU A 61 4.30 8.89 17.78
CA GLU A 61 3.42 9.81 18.50
C GLU A 61 4.26 10.61 19.48
N TYR A 62 4.12 11.91 19.43
CA TYR A 62 4.75 12.86 20.33
C TYR A 62 3.69 13.76 20.95
N TRP A 63 3.82 14.06 22.24
CA TRP A 63 2.99 15.05 22.91
C TRP A 63 3.83 15.89 23.86
N HIS A 64 3.40 17.12 24.04
CA HIS A 64 4.05 18.08 24.90
C HIS A 64 3.01 18.96 25.59
N GLU A 65 3.12 19.05 26.92
CA GLU A 65 2.23 19.89 27.74
C GLU A 65 2.53 21.39 27.49
N LEU A 66 1.50 22.18 27.28
CA LEU A 66 1.61 23.63 27.08
C LEU A 66 1.58 24.36 28.42
N GLY A 67 2.64 24.21 29.22
CA GLY A 67 2.77 24.84 30.52
C GLY A 67 1.60 24.49 31.44
N SER A 68 1.01 25.47 32.09
CA SER A 68 -0.13 25.30 33.00
C SER A 68 -1.51 25.45 32.33
N SER A 69 -1.59 25.41 31.00
CA SER A 69 -2.83 25.65 30.26
C SER A 69 -3.84 24.51 30.33
N GLY A 70 -3.44 23.32 30.78
CA GLY A 70 -4.25 22.10 30.71
C GLY A 70 -4.38 21.54 29.29
N LEU A 71 -3.53 21.96 28.36
CA LEU A 71 -3.50 21.53 26.97
C LEU A 71 -2.20 20.83 26.61
N ASP A 72 -2.30 19.83 25.76
CA ASP A 72 -1.14 19.16 25.12
C ASP A 72 -1.12 19.49 23.62
N VAL A 73 0.07 19.77 23.07
CA VAL A 73 0.32 19.64 21.64
C VAL A 73 0.55 18.16 21.35
N VAL A 74 -0.06 17.68 20.28
CA VAL A 74 0.11 16.29 19.82
C VAL A 74 0.54 16.29 18.36
N ALA A 75 1.55 15.50 18.06
CA ALA A 75 2.01 15.25 16.69
C ALA A 75 2.16 13.74 16.48
N SER A 76 1.65 13.22 15.39
CA SER A 76 1.91 11.83 15.04
C SER A 76 2.03 11.62 13.55
N GLY A 77 2.63 10.51 13.16
CA GLY A 77 2.77 10.17 11.77
C GLY A 77 3.05 8.69 11.58
N ALA A 78 2.81 8.24 10.35
CA ALA A 78 3.11 6.88 9.95
C ALA A 78 3.66 6.86 8.52
N ALA A 79 4.63 5.99 8.28
CA ALA A 79 5.16 5.68 6.97
C ALA A 79 4.96 4.19 6.70
N THR A 80 4.36 3.85 5.55
CA THR A 80 4.18 2.47 5.11
C THR A 80 4.87 2.28 3.77
N TYR A 81 5.77 1.31 3.72
CA TYR A 81 6.45 0.87 2.51
C TYR A 81 5.93 -0.50 2.07
N GLN A 82 5.76 -0.68 0.76
CA GLN A 82 5.53 -1.96 0.12
C GLN A 82 6.48 -2.11 -1.06
N SER A 83 7.15 -3.26 -1.16
CA SER A 83 7.96 -3.59 -2.33
C SER A 83 7.09 -3.88 -3.56
N SER A 84 7.70 -3.96 -4.74
CA SER A 84 7.01 -4.34 -5.97
C SER A 84 6.40 -5.74 -5.87
N GLN A 85 5.30 -5.94 -6.59
CA GLN A 85 4.61 -7.23 -6.73
C GLN A 85 4.08 -7.40 -8.14
N TYR A 86 3.75 -8.62 -8.52
CA TYR A 86 2.97 -8.90 -9.72
C TYR A 86 1.47 -8.93 -9.37
N SER A 87 0.61 -8.52 -10.30
CA SER A 87 -0.83 -8.68 -10.13
C SER A 87 -1.25 -10.12 -10.37
N ARG A 88 -1.65 -10.47 -11.58
CA ARG A 88 -2.04 -11.83 -11.97
C ARG A 88 -1.12 -12.45 -13.02
N ASP A 89 -0.40 -11.59 -13.73
CA ASP A 89 0.57 -12.02 -14.71
C ASP A 89 1.88 -11.23 -14.56
N PRO A 90 3.02 -11.76 -15.07
CA PRO A 90 4.32 -11.10 -14.94
C PRO A 90 4.41 -9.74 -15.64
N LEU A 91 3.54 -9.48 -16.61
CA LEU A 91 3.50 -8.18 -17.32
C LEU A 91 2.82 -7.09 -16.50
N ALA A 92 1.99 -7.48 -15.53
CA ALA A 92 1.22 -6.58 -14.68
C ALA A 92 1.94 -6.30 -13.35
N ALA A 93 3.17 -5.82 -13.41
CA ALA A 93 3.96 -5.47 -12.23
C ALA A 93 3.44 -4.17 -11.60
N VAL A 94 3.21 -4.21 -10.28
CA VAL A 94 2.93 -3.05 -9.45
C VAL A 94 4.25 -2.59 -8.84
N PRO A 95 4.74 -1.39 -9.15
CA PRO A 95 5.95 -0.83 -8.53
C PRO A 95 5.81 -0.69 -7.02
N GLY A 96 6.91 -0.79 -6.29
CA GLY A 96 6.93 -0.49 -4.87
C GLY A 96 6.64 0.99 -4.60
N TYR A 97 6.08 1.26 -3.43
CA TYR A 97 5.73 2.62 -3.02
C TYR A 97 5.86 2.82 -1.52
N THR A 98 5.97 4.08 -1.12
CA THR A 98 5.91 4.53 0.28
C THR A 98 4.82 5.59 0.41
N ILE A 99 3.97 5.43 1.41
CA ILE A 99 2.95 6.41 1.79
C ILE A 99 3.28 6.94 3.18
N VAL A 100 3.23 8.26 3.32
CA VAL A 100 3.47 8.94 4.61
C VAL A 100 2.24 9.75 4.96
N ASN A 101 1.78 9.58 6.18
CA ASN A 101 0.66 10.30 6.77
C ASN A 101 1.13 11.04 8.02
N GLY A 102 0.50 12.16 8.33
CA GLY A 102 0.82 12.95 9.52
C GLY A 102 -0.39 13.66 10.07
N GLN A 103 -0.32 13.99 11.35
CA GLN A 103 -1.29 14.85 12.03
C GLN A 103 -0.61 15.69 13.11
N LEU A 104 -1.17 16.87 13.33
CA LEU A 104 -0.75 17.82 14.35
C LEU A 104 -1.99 18.46 14.96
N GLY A 105 -1.99 18.66 16.26
CA GLY A 105 -3.14 19.24 16.93
C GLY A 105 -2.90 19.58 18.38
N ILE A 106 -3.99 19.94 19.02
CA ILE A 106 -4.07 20.18 20.46
C ILE A 106 -5.14 19.28 21.06
N ARG A 107 -4.93 18.84 22.29
CA ARG A 107 -5.92 18.10 23.07
C ARG A 107 -5.96 18.61 24.51
N ASP A 108 -7.07 18.41 25.15
CA ASP A 108 -7.20 18.54 26.59
C ASP A 108 -6.32 17.53 27.32
N HIS A 109 -5.68 17.95 28.40
CA HIS A 109 -4.79 17.08 29.21
C HIS A 109 -5.53 15.83 29.73
N ASP A 110 -6.80 15.99 30.12
CA ASP A 110 -7.66 14.89 30.54
C ASP A 110 -8.21 14.07 29.35
N ARG A 111 -7.83 14.41 28.12
CA ARG A 111 -8.24 13.74 26.86
C ARG A 111 -9.75 13.79 26.57
N LYS A 112 -10.46 14.77 27.13
CA LYS A 112 -11.90 14.94 26.89
C LYS A 112 -12.19 15.44 25.48
N TRP A 113 -11.32 16.27 24.92
CA TRP A 113 -11.47 16.76 23.56
C TRP A 113 -10.11 16.90 22.85
N ALA A 114 -10.15 16.87 21.53
CA ALA A 114 -8.99 17.17 20.69
C ALA A 114 -9.41 17.81 19.37
N VAL A 115 -8.54 18.67 18.86
CA VAL A 115 -8.61 19.26 17.51
C VAL A 115 -7.33 18.93 16.79
N THR A 116 -7.40 18.17 15.71
CA THR A 116 -6.24 17.74 14.94
C THR A 116 -6.41 18.04 13.46
N GLY A 117 -5.44 18.73 12.86
CA GLY A 117 -5.25 18.76 11.42
C GLY A 117 -4.53 17.48 10.97
N PHE A 118 -4.98 16.86 9.90
CA PHE A 118 -4.33 15.68 9.36
C PHE A 118 -4.04 15.82 7.87
N ILE A 119 -3.02 15.11 7.41
CA ILE A 119 -2.65 15.00 6.01
C ILE A 119 -2.35 13.53 5.69
N ASN A 120 -3.04 12.99 4.70
CA ASN A 120 -2.78 11.66 4.15
C ASN A 120 -2.03 11.79 2.84
N ASN A 121 -1.13 10.83 2.59
CA ASN A 121 -0.27 10.81 1.44
C ASN A 121 0.50 12.14 1.28
N LEU A 122 1.25 12.52 2.30
CA LEU A 122 1.96 13.81 2.43
C LEU A 122 2.73 14.21 1.16
N PHE A 123 3.36 13.26 0.49
CA PHE A 123 4.18 13.48 -0.71
C PHE A 123 3.41 13.36 -2.03
N ASP A 124 2.07 13.24 -1.99
CA ASP A 124 1.20 13.04 -3.16
C ASP A 124 1.66 11.89 -4.06
N LYS A 125 2.12 10.78 -3.44
CA LYS A 125 2.60 9.62 -4.18
C LYS A 125 1.44 8.96 -4.93
N GLN A 126 1.44 9.08 -6.25
CA GLN A 126 0.48 8.37 -7.07
C GLN A 126 0.91 6.91 -7.21
N TYR A 127 0.05 6.00 -6.82
CA TYR A 127 0.30 4.57 -6.87
C TYR A 127 -0.94 3.79 -7.30
N ARG A 128 -0.70 2.61 -7.81
CA ARG A 128 -1.75 1.63 -8.14
C ARG A 128 -1.50 0.39 -7.29
N TYR A 129 -2.55 -0.21 -6.79
CA TYR A 129 -2.41 -1.41 -5.97
C TYR A 129 -2.59 -2.71 -6.76
N LEU A 130 -3.16 -2.61 -7.96
CA LEU A 130 -3.43 -3.74 -8.83
C LEU A 130 -3.41 -3.29 -10.29
N TYR A 131 -2.96 -4.18 -11.17
CA TYR A 131 -3.17 -4.09 -12.62
C TYR A 131 -3.92 -5.33 -13.11
N ASN A 132 -4.86 -5.14 -14.03
CA ASN A 132 -5.44 -6.20 -14.84
C ASN A 132 -4.92 -6.10 -16.26
N ASN A 133 -4.58 -7.25 -16.85
CA ASN A 133 -4.35 -7.34 -18.28
C ASN A 133 -5.71 -7.39 -18.99
N VAL A 134 -5.99 -6.38 -19.80
CA VAL A 134 -7.23 -6.24 -20.57
C VAL A 134 -6.96 -6.34 -22.10
N SER A 135 -5.80 -6.82 -22.47
CA SER A 135 -5.34 -6.94 -23.86
C SER A 135 -6.34 -7.69 -24.75
N GLY A 136 -7.01 -8.71 -24.23
CA GLY A 136 -8.04 -9.46 -24.96
C GLY A 136 -9.23 -8.61 -25.42
N SER A 137 -9.54 -7.54 -24.70
CA SER A 137 -10.65 -6.62 -25.06
C SER A 137 -10.25 -5.59 -26.12
N TYR A 138 -8.96 -5.33 -26.29
CA TYR A 138 -8.45 -4.27 -27.16
C TYR A 138 -7.65 -4.78 -28.36
N GLY A 139 -7.40 -6.09 -28.44
CA GLY A 139 -6.59 -6.69 -29.53
C GLY A 139 -5.12 -6.26 -29.52
N ALA A 140 -4.67 -5.54 -28.50
CA ALA A 140 -3.31 -5.08 -28.32
C ALA A 140 -2.95 -5.15 -26.81
N VAL A 141 -1.67 -5.11 -26.47
CA VAL A 141 -1.22 -5.11 -25.08
C VAL A 141 -1.79 -3.91 -24.34
N ALA A 142 -2.67 -4.16 -23.39
CA ALA A 142 -3.34 -3.14 -22.62
C ALA A 142 -3.48 -3.56 -21.15
N GLN A 143 -3.27 -2.61 -20.24
CA GLN A 143 -3.37 -2.81 -18.80
C GLN A 143 -4.29 -1.77 -18.18
N GLN A 144 -5.19 -2.23 -17.32
CA GLN A 144 -6.03 -1.38 -16.50
C GLN A 144 -5.45 -1.32 -15.08
N GLY A 145 -5.05 -0.13 -14.64
CA GLY A 145 -4.53 0.10 -13.31
C GLY A 145 -5.64 0.55 -12.35
N TYR A 146 -5.69 -0.08 -11.17
CA TYR A 146 -6.64 0.28 -10.12
C TYR A 146 -5.99 1.21 -9.11
N LEU A 147 -6.66 2.33 -8.86
CA LEU A 147 -6.26 3.34 -7.89
C LEU A 147 -6.97 3.06 -6.56
N PRO A 148 -6.28 3.13 -5.42
CA PRO A 148 -6.96 3.11 -4.13
C PRO A 148 -7.71 4.43 -3.92
N ARG A 149 -8.64 4.43 -2.95
CA ARG A 149 -9.39 5.63 -2.58
C ARG A 149 -8.47 6.81 -2.24
N ASP A 150 -7.37 6.52 -1.55
CA ASP A 150 -6.43 7.50 -1.02
C ASP A 150 -5.17 7.65 -1.88
N PHE A 151 -5.32 7.52 -3.21
CA PHE A 151 -4.18 7.60 -4.14
C PHE A 151 -3.60 9.02 -4.31
N ARG A 152 -4.31 10.04 -3.83
CA ARG A 152 -3.91 11.45 -3.83
C ARG A 152 -3.74 11.97 -2.42
N ARG A 153 -2.96 13.03 -2.29
CA ARG A 153 -2.87 13.79 -1.05
C ARG A 153 -4.20 14.44 -0.72
N TYR A 154 -4.64 14.29 0.51
CA TYR A 154 -5.76 15.04 1.07
C TYR A 154 -5.53 15.28 2.56
N GLY A 155 -6.21 16.28 3.09
CA GLY A 155 -6.15 16.63 4.49
C GLY A 155 -7.47 17.22 4.99
N GLY A 156 -7.52 17.40 6.28
CA GLY A 156 -8.71 17.92 6.93
C GLY A 156 -8.47 18.20 8.40
N VAL A 157 -9.54 18.59 9.08
CA VAL A 157 -9.57 18.78 10.53
C VAL A 157 -10.51 17.77 11.15
N ARG A 158 -10.08 17.17 12.26
CA ARG A 158 -10.87 16.25 13.07
C ARG A 158 -11.11 16.88 14.44
N LEU A 159 -12.35 16.88 14.85
CA LEU A 159 -12.77 17.22 16.20
C LEU A 159 -13.19 15.92 16.91
N SER A 160 -12.71 15.68 18.11
CA SER A 160 -13.13 14.56 18.95
C SER A 160 -13.53 15.05 20.33
N TYR A 161 -14.55 14.44 20.90
CA TYR A 161 -15.03 14.70 22.25
C TYR A 161 -15.46 13.39 22.90
N THR A 162 -15.04 13.22 24.16
CA THR A 162 -15.39 12.05 25.00
C THR A 162 -16.08 12.56 26.26
N TYR A 163 -17.26 12.08 26.56
CA TYR A 163 -18.04 12.43 27.75
C TYR A 163 -17.99 11.31 28.79
#